data_ddf528cfb650f0f9f07166f58b49a115
#
_entry.id   ddf528cfb650f0f9f07166f58b49a115
#
_cell.length_a   1.000
_cell.length_b   1.000
_cell.length_c   1.000
_cell.angle_alpha   90.00
_cell.angle_beta   90.00
_cell.angle_gamma   90.00
#
_symmetry.space_group_name_H-M   'P 1'
#
loop_
_entity.id
_entity.type
_entity.pdbx_description
1 polymer ?
#
loop_
_entity_poly.entity_id
_entity_poly.type
_entity_poly.pdbx_seq_one_letter_code
_entity_poly.pdbx_strand_id
1 'polypeptide(L)'
;KQNLTGLITVKDIQKNEDYPNACKDKNGRLRVGAAIGVSSDFMGRAKALSNVDVDVVVIDTAHGHSKSVINAVISLKKNIPQLSIIAGNVATGEGTKALIDAGVDCVKVGIGAGASCTTRVIAGVGVPQLTAIMDAVDVAKQQDIPVIADGGLRYSGDVAKALAAGANSVM
;
A
#
# COMPACT_ATOMS: atom_id res chain seq x y z
N LYS A 1 15.11 -8.38 40.38
CA LYS A 1 13.73 -8.10 39.95
C LYS A 1 13.54 -8.69 38.54
N GLN A 2 12.60 -9.65 38.37
CA GLN A 2 12.26 -10.17 37.05
C GLN A 2 11.25 -9.21 36.42
N ASN A 3 11.56 -8.69 35.22
CA ASN A 3 10.63 -7.86 34.48
C ASN A 3 9.87 -8.75 33.49
N LEU A 4 8.56 -8.58 33.41
CA LEU A 4 7.76 -9.21 32.39
C LEU A 4 8.16 -8.68 31.01
N THR A 5 8.60 -9.56 30.10
CA THR A 5 9.06 -9.19 28.76
C THR A 5 8.04 -9.51 27.67
N GLY A 6 7.04 -10.33 27.97
CA GLY A 6 6.00 -10.69 27.01
C GLY A 6 5.03 -11.72 27.56
N LEU A 7 3.95 -11.93 26.83
CA LEU A 7 2.95 -12.96 27.08
C LEU A 7 2.70 -13.72 25.77
N ILE A 8 2.65 -15.04 25.84
CA ILE A 8 2.26 -15.90 24.72
C ILE A 8 1.13 -16.81 25.17
N THR A 9 0.14 -17.03 24.34
CA THR A 9 -0.97 -17.93 24.60
C THR A 9 -0.89 -19.18 23.73
N VAL A 10 -1.60 -20.26 24.12
CA VAL A 10 -1.71 -21.48 23.28
C VAL A 10 -2.28 -21.15 21.90
N LYS A 11 -3.21 -20.19 21.81
CA LYS A 11 -3.77 -19.73 20.53
C LYS A 11 -2.70 -19.07 19.63
N ASP A 12 -1.73 -18.38 20.22
CA ASP A 12 -0.64 -17.76 19.43
C ASP A 12 0.30 -18.82 18.86
N ILE A 13 0.56 -19.88 19.62
CA ILE A 13 1.33 -21.04 19.14
C ILE A 13 0.59 -21.73 18.00
N GLN A 14 -0.69 -22.01 18.18
CA GLN A 14 -1.53 -22.68 17.17
C GLN A 14 -1.62 -21.86 15.87
N LYS A 15 -1.75 -20.53 15.95
CA LYS A 15 -1.72 -19.66 14.75
C LYS A 15 -0.43 -19.75 13.95
N ASN A 16 0.70 -20.06 14.56
CA ASN A 16 1.96 -20.27 13.83
C ASN A 16 1.95 -21.55 13.00
N GLU A 17 1.25 -22.58 13.49
CA GLU A 17 1.06 -23.85 12.77
C GLU A 17 -0.01 -23.69 11.66
N ASP A 18 -1.12 -23.02 11.98
CA ASP A 18 -2.23 -22.79 11.05
C ASP A 18 -1.85 -21.85 9.89
N TYR A 19 -0.98 -20.85 10.16
CA TYR A 19 -0.57 -19.82 9.19
C TYR A 19 0.96 -19.72 9.03
N PRO A 20 1.62 -20.76 8.51
CA PRO A 20 3.09 -20.81 8.40
C PRO A 20 3.66 -19.72 7.48
N ASN A 21 2.87 -19.28 6.49
CA ASN A 21 3.26 -18.26 5.49
C ASN A 21 2.89 -16.82 5.89
N ALA A 22 2.49 -16.59 7.14
CA ALA A 22 2.19 -15.23 7.60
C ALA A 22 3.42 -14.33 7.47
N CYS A 23 3.20 -13.11 6.96
CA CYS A 23 4.28 -12.14 6.75
C CYS A 23 4.80 -11.63 8.09
N LYS A 24 5.99 -12.07 8.49
CA LYS A 24 6.61 -11.76 9.78
C LYS A 24 7.93 -11.03 9.60
N ASP A 25 8.31 -10.26 10.61
CA ASP A 25 9.63 -9.66 10.74
C ASP A 25 10.67 -10.69 11.25
N LYS A 26 11.93 -10.25 11.36
CA LYS A 26 13.03 -11.09 11.88
C LYS A 26 12.84 -11.55 13.35
N ASN A 27 11.94 -10.92 14.08
CA ASN A 27 11.61 -11.25 15.47
C ASN A 27 10.36 -12.14 15.58
N GLY A 28 9.77 -12.57 14.44
CA GLY A 28 8.56 -13.37 14.38
C GLY A 28 7.26 -12.58 14.60
N ARG A 29 7.29 -11.24 14.63
CA ARG A 29 6.10 -10.39 14.74
C ARG A 29 5.47 -10.21 13.37
N LEU A 30 4.14 -10.17 13.29
CA LEU A 30 3.44 -9.83 12.06
C LEU A 30 3.86 -8.43 11.58
N ARG A 31 4.17 -8.30 10.29
CA ARG A 31 4.38 -7.00 9.69
C ARG A 31 3.06 -6.23 9.61
N VAL A 32 3.12 -4.93 9.88
CA VAL A 32 1.94 -4.07 9.92
C VAL A 32 2.15 -2.81 9.08
N GLY A 33 1.10 -2.43 8.35
CA GLY A 33 1.00 -1.17 7.65
C GLY A 33 0.01 -0.24 8.33
N ALA A 34 0.26 1.07 8.25
CA ALA A 34 -0.67 2.07 8.76
C ALA A 34 -0.98 3.13 7.70
N ALA A 35 -2.27 3.40 7.49
CA ALA A 35 -2.71 4.43 6.57
C ALA A 35 -2.54 5.84 7.17
N ILE A 36 -2.12 6.76 6.33
CA ILE A 36 -2.09 8.20 6.62
C ILE A 36 -2.75 8.97 5.47
N GLY A 37 -3.37 10.10 5.81
CA GLY A 37 -3.84 11.06 4.81
C GLY A 37 -2.76 12.09 4.46
N VAL A 38 -3.18 13.15 3.76
CA VAL A 38 -2.33 14.30 3.38
C VAL A 38 -2.76 15.59 4.08
N SER A 39 -3.44 15.48 5.24
CA SER A 39 -3.84 16.60 6.10
C SER A 39 -2.62 17.28 6.72
N SER A 40 -2.83 18.44 7.36
CA SER A 40 -1.75 19.24 7.96
C SER A 40 -0.91 18.48 9.00
N ASP A 41 -1.46 17.44 9.65
CA ASP A 41 -0.77 16.63 10.69
C ASP A 41 -0.16 15.32 10.18
N PHE A 42 -0.13 15.08 8.86
CA PHE A 42 0.37 13.80 8.33
C PHE A 42 1.80 13.47 8.78
N MET A 43 2.65 14.49 8.90
CA MET A 43 4.04 14.31 9.31
C MET A 43 4.16 13.92 10.80
N GLY A 44 3.36 14.52 11.67
CA GLY A 44 3.29 14.15 13.08
C GLY A 44 2.87 12.70 13.27
N ARG A 45 1.83 12.29 12.55
CA ARG A 45 1.34 10.90 12.54
C ARG A 45 2.40 9.93 11.99
N ALA A 46 3.06 10.26 10.88
CA ALA A 46 4.10 9.41 10.30
C ALA A 46 5.29 9.21 11.26
N LYS A 47 5.73 10.28 11.93
CA LYS A 47 6.78 10.20 12.96
C LYS A 47 6.36 9.31 14.13
N ALA A 48 5.13 9.48 14.63
CA ALA A 48 4.61 8.65 15.72
C ALA A 48 4.58 7.16 15.34
N LEU A 49 4.15 6.84 14.12
CA LEU A 49 4.13 5.46 13.59
C LEU A 49 5.55 4.90 13.42
N SER A 50 6.47 5.71 12.89
CA SER A 50 7.88 5.31 12.76
C SER A 50 8.54 5.03 14.11
N ASN A 51 8.20 5.78 15.16
CA ASN A 51 8.74 5.59 16.52
C ASN A 51 8.24 4.30 17.19
N VAL A 52 7.20 3.68 16.70
CA VAL A 52 6.69 2.37 17.19
C VAL A 52 6.98 1.24 16.20
N ASP A 53 7.96 1.43 15.33
CA ASP A 53 8.45 0.43 14.39
C ASP A 53 7.38 -0.10 13.42
N VAL A 54 6.52 0.77 12.87
CA VAL A 54 5.63 0.38 11.78
C VAL A 54 6.46 -0.07 10.57
N ASP A 55 6.07 -1.17 9.92
CA ASP A 55 6.82 -1.70 8.78
C ASP A 55 6.63 -0.87 7.52
N VAL A 56 5.43 -0.33 7.32
CA VAL A 56 5.11 0.47 6.14
C VAL A 56 4.02 1.50 6.43
N VAL A 57 4.13 2.66 5.80
CA VAL A 57 3.09 3.68 5.81
C VAL A 57 2.43 3.73 4.45
N VAL A 58 1.09 3.80 4.44
CA VAL A 58 0.30 3.87 3.22
C VAL A 58 -0.33 5.27 3.11
N ILE A 59 0.08 6.05 2.12
CA ILE A 59 -0.63 7.28 1.75
C ILE A 59 -1.82 6.86 0.89
N ASP A 60 -2.98 6.72 1.54
CA ASP A 60 -4.20 6.20 0.93
C ASP A 60 -5.16 7.35 0.61
N THR A 61 -5.38 7.59 -0.66
CA THR A 61 -6.20 8.70 -1.15
C THR A 61 -7.05 8.28 -2.35
N ALA A 62 -8.18 8.97 -2.55
CA ALA A 62 -9.03 8.76 -3.70
C ALA A 62 -8.36 9.17 -5.03
N HIS A 63 -7.34 10.04 -4.98
CA HIS A 63 -6.59 10.52 -6.15
C HIS A 63 -5.12 10.73 -5.80
N GLY A 64 -4.32 9.68 -6.01
CA GLY A 64 -2.88 9.67 -5.71
C GLY A 64 -2.06 10.60 -6.61
N HIS A 65 -2.50 10.84 -7.85
CA HIS A 65 -1.84 11.77 -8.78
C HIS A 65 -2.22 13.23 -8.48
N SER A 66 -2.05 13.65 -7.23
CA SER A 66 -2.27 15.02 -6.79
C SER A 66 -1.02 15.64 -6.19
N LYS A 67 -0.88 16.97 -6.30
CA LYS A 67 0.26 17.71 -5.73
C LYS A 67 0.44 17.46 -4.23
N SER A 68 -0.67 17.34 -3.49
CA SER A 68 -0.62 17.09 -2.05
C SER A 68 -0.03 15.73 -1.72
N VAL A 69 -0.38 14.67 -2.46
CA VAL A 69 0.17 13.33 -2.28
C VAL A 69 1.65 13.29 -2.66
N ILE A 70 2.01 13.82 -3.83
CA ILE A 70 3.40 13.89 -4.31
C ILE A 70 4.29 14.62 -3.28
N ASN A 71 3.85 15.80 -2.82
CA ASN A 71 4.60 16.57 -1.83
C ASN A 71 4.70 15.85 -0.47
N ALA A 72 3.66 15.10 -0.07
CA ALA A 72 3.69 14.30 1.14
C ALA A 72 4.74 13.18 1.05
N VAL A 73 4.80 12.46 -0.08
CA VAL A 73 5.82 11.43 -0.33
C VAL A 73 7.23 12.04 -0.24
N ILE A 74 7.49 13.11 -0.99
CA ILE A 74 8.79 13.81 -0.99
C ILE A 74 9.19 14.24 0.43
N SER A 75 8.23 14.82 1.17
CA SER A 75 8.46 15.28 2.54
C SER A 75 8.78 14.13 3.49
N LEU A 76 8.08 13.00 3.38
CA LEU A 76 8.33 11.81 4.20
C LEU A 76 9.70 11.22 3.90
N LYS A 77 10.05 11.03 2.63
CA LYS A 77 11.37 10.50 2.24
C LYS A 77 12.51 11.39 2.71
N LYS A 78 12.32 12.70 2.69
CA LYS A 78 13.31 13.65 3.17
C LYS A 78 13.49 13.60 4.70
N ASN A 79 12.39 13.47 5.46
CA ASN A 79 12.42 13.59 6.93
C ASN A 79 12.53 12.24 7.65
N ILE A 80 12.10 11.14 7.02
CA ILE A 80 12.10 9.79 7.57
C ILE A 80 12.54 8.80 6.46
N PRO A 81 13.78 8.87 5.99
CA PRO A 81 14.23 8.14 4.80
C PRO A 81 14.17 6.62 4.92
N GLN A 82 14.21 6.08 6.15
CA GLN A 82 14.08 4.65 6.43
C GLN A 82 12.65 4.11 6.34
N LEU A 83 11.64 4.98 6.29
CA LEU A 83 10.24 4.57 6.27
C LEU A 83 9.86 4.07 4.88
N SER A 84 9.34 2.85 4.81
CA SER A 84 8.75 2.32 3.58
C SER A 84 7.40 2.99 3.31
N ILE A 85 7.19 3.46 2.08
CA ILE A 85 6.00 4.23 1.70
C ILE A 85 5.30 3.56 0.52
N ILE A 86 4.05 3.17 0.72
CA ILE A 86 3.10 2.86 -0.34
C ILE A 86 2.27 4.12 -0.60
N ALA A 87 2.05 4.49 -1.84
CA ALA A 87 1.14 5.59 -2.14
C ALA A 87 0.15 5.24 -3.26
N GLY A 88 -1.03 5.81 -3.18
CA GLY A 88 -2.11 5.65 -4.15
C GLY A 88 -3.39 6.41 -3.73
N ASN A 89 -4.50 6.19 -4.45
CA ASN A 89 -4.54 5.30 -5.59
C ASN A 89 -4.32 6.06 -6.90
N VAL A 90 -3.70 5.41 -7.83
CA VAL A 90 -3.56 5.86 -9.21
C VAL A 90 -4.21 4.84 -10.16
N ALA A 91 -4.44 5.23 -11.43
CA ALA A 91 -5.01 4.36 -12.45
C ALA A 91 -4.38 4.56 -13.83
N THR A 92 -3.27 5.30 -13.91
CA THR A 92 -2.57 5.60 -15.16
C THR A 92 -1.06 5.47 -15.00
N GLY A 93 -0.35 5.21 -16.09
CA GLY A 93 1.10 5.20 -16.10
C GLY A 93 1.71 6.53 -15.68
N GLU A 94 1.10 7.67 -16.07
CA GLU A 94 1.57 9.02 -15.68
C GLU A 94 1.49 9.23 -14.18
N GLY A 95 0.36 8.85 -13.54
CA GLY A 95 0.20 8.93 -12.11
C GLY A 95 1.17 8.01 -11.36
N THR A 96 1.40 6.81 -11.90
CA THR A 96 2.39 5.87 -11.39
C THR A 96 3.80 6.47 -11.45
N LYS A 97 4.19 7.03 -12.60
CA LYS A 97 5.48 7.69 -12.77
C LYS A 97 5.68 8.84 -11.78
N ALA A 98 4.67 9.68 -11.60
CA ALA A 98 4.75 10.82 -10.68
C ALA A 98 4.99 10.39 -9.23
N LEU A 99 4.37 9.29 -8.78
CA LEU A 99 4.61 8.73 -7.45
C LEU A 99 6.02 8.11 -7.33
N ILE A 100 6.47 7.40 -8.36
CA ILE A 100 7.82 6.81 -8.40
C ILE A 100 8.88 7.91 -8.36
N ASP A 101 8.73 8.95 -9.17
CA ASP A 101 9.65 10.11 -9.20
C ASP A 101 9.67 10.84 -7.83
N ALA A 102 8.59 10.78 -7.06
CA ALA A 102 8.52 11.30 -5.70
C ALA A 102 9.23 10.42 -4.66
N GLY A 103 9.55 9.17 -5.02
CA GLY A 103 10.35 8.25 -4.20
C GLY A 103 9.54 7.21 -3.41
N VAL A 104 8.35 6.80 -3.88
CA VAL A 104 7.60 5.70 -3.23
C VAL A 104 8.33 4.37 -3.36
N ASP A 105 8.12 3.47 -2.41
CA ASP A 105 8.64 2.12 -2.45
C ASP A 105 7.63 1.14 -3.09
N CYS A 106 6.36 1.55 -3.22
CA CYS A 106 5.31 0.76 -3.85
C CYS A 106 4.15 1.66 -4.29
N VAL A 107 3.52 1.33 -5.42
CA VAL A 107 2.35 2.05 -5.95
C VAL A 107 1.07 1.23 -5.76
N LYS A 108 0.02 1.85 -5.24
CA LYS A 108 -1.31 1.24 -5.10
C LYS A 108 -2.24 1.72 -6.21
N VAL A 109 -2.81 0.78 -6.97
CA VAL A 109 -3.51 1.02 -8.23
C VAL A 109 -4.97 0.62 -8.13
N GLY A 110 -5.86 1.52 -8.50
CA GLY A 110 -7.30 1.27 -8.58
C GLY A 110 -8.12 2.52 -8.26
N ILE A 111 -8.86 3.01 -9.25
CA ILE A 111 -9.83 4.12 -9.10
C ILE A 111 -11.19 3.66 -9.62
N GLY A 112 -12.18 3.67 -8.73
CA GLY A 112 -13.55 3.25 -9.05
C GLY A 112 -13.75 1.73 -9.17
N ALA A 113 -12.75 0.91 -8.86
CA ALA A 113 -12.80 -0.55 -9.04
C ALA A 113 -13.43 -1.28 -7.85
N GLY A 114 -13.43 -0.71 -6.66
CA GLY A 114 -13.89 -1.36 -5.43
C GLY A 114 -15.35 -1.80 -5.48
N ALA A 115 -15.67 -2.92 -4.82
CA ALA A 115 -17.03 -3.49 -4.81
C ALA A 115 -18.07 -2.55 -4.18
N SER A 116 -17.69 -1.79 -3.17
CA SER A 116 -18.51 -0.77 -2.50
C SER A 116 -18.27 0.66 -3.01
N CYS A 117 -17.39 0.83 -4.01
CA CYS A 117 -17.01 2.14 -4.52
C CYS A 117 -18.14 2.75 -5.37
N THR A 118 -18.55 3.96 -5.01
CA THR A 118 -19.57 4.72 -5.72
C THR A 118 -19.01 5.76 -6.68
N THR A 119 -17.70 5.91 -6.76
CA THR A 119 -17.02 6.94 -7.58
C THR A 119 -17.48 6.94 -9.03
N ARG A 120 -17.62 5.75 -9.65
CA ARG A 120 -18.12 5.63 -11.04
C ARG A 120 -19.53 6.15 -11.20
N VAL A 121 -20.40 5.87 -10.23
CA VAL A 121 -21.84 6.21 -10.30
C VAL A 121 -22.05 7.70 -9.98
N ILE A 122 -21.35 8.22 -8.98
CA ILE A 122 -21.55 9.59 -8.47
C ILE A 122 -20.72 10.59 -9.27
N ALA A 123 -19.45 10.29 -9.54
CA ALA A 123 -18.52 11.22 -10.19
C ALA A 123 -18.23 10.88 -11.66
N GLY A 124 -18.70 9.73 -12.15
CA GLY A 124 -18.40 9.25 -13.51
C GLY A 124 -16.92 8.95 -13.74
N VAL A 125 -16.13 8.77 -12.66
CA VAL A 125 -14.68 8.58 -12.72
C VAL A 125 -14.33 7.14 -12.36
N GLY A 126 -13.45 6.55 -13.15
CA GLY A 126 -12.91 5.21 -12.90
C GLY A 126 -12.21 4.66 -14.13
N VAL A 127 -11.30 3.72 -13.89
CA VAL A 127 -10.60 2.98 -14.94
C VAL A 127 -10.85 1.48 -14.73
N PRO A 128 -11.08 0.69 -15.79
CA PRO A 128 -11.14 -0.77 -15.68
C PRO A 128 -9.86 -1.28 -15.00
N GLN A 129 -10.00 -2.10 -13.95
CA GLN A 129 -8.89 -2.43 -13.06
C GLN A 129 -7.72 -3.09 -13.78
N LEU A 130 -8.01 -4.00 -14.72
CA LEU A 130 -6.95 -4.71 -15.44
C LEU A 130 -6.13 -3.76 -16.34
N THR A 131 -6.80 -2.80 -16.99
CA THR A 131 -6.15 -1.75 -17.77
C THR A 131 -5.26 -0.88 -16.88
N ALA A 132 -5.79 -0.44 -15.73
CA ALA A 132 -5.03 0.38 -14.78
C ALA A 132 -3.78 -0.34 -14.25
N ILE A 133 -3.89 -1.65 -13.99
CA ILE A 133 -2.74 -2.47 -13.55
C ILE A 133 -1.68 -2.53 -14.66
N MET A 134 -2.07 -2.85 -15.89
CA MET A 134 -1.12 -2.96 -17.00
C MET A 134 -0.39 -1.64 -17.27
N ASP A 135 -1.13 -0.52 -17.32
CA ASP A 135 -0.55 0.81 -17.53
C ASP A 135 0.45 1.18 -16.41
N ALA A 136 0.09 0.88 -15.16
CA ALA A 136 0.96 1.15 -14.02
C ALA A 136 2.21 0.25 -14.01
N VAL A 137 2.04 -1.04 -14.28
CA VAL A 137 3.13 -2.04 -14.31
C VAL A 137 4.13 -1.70 -15.41
N ASP A 138 3.68 -1.26 -16.58
CA ASP A 138 4.57 -0.90 -17.69
C ASP A 138 5.55 0.22 -17.34
N VAL A 139 5.16 1.10 -16.44
CA VAL A 139 6.03 2.15 -15.90
C VAL A 139 6.85 1.65 -14.71
N ALA A 140 6.20 0.99 -13.76
CA ALA A 140 6.80 0.60 -12.48
C ALA A 140 7.93 -0.42 -12.64
N LYS A 141 7.79 -1.37 -13.58
CA LYS A 141 8.81 -2.38 -13.88
C LYS A 141 10.14 -1.79 -14.38
N GLN A 142 10.15 -0.59 -14.94
CA GLN A 142 11.37 0.07 -15.42
C GLN A 142 12.29 0.50 -14.27
N GLN A 143 11.75 0.63 -13.07
CA GLN A 143 12.47 1.06 -11.87
C GLN A 143 12.36 0.03 -10.72
N ASP A 144 11.89 -1.20 -11.03
CA ASP A 144 11.70 -2.29 -10.08
C ASP A 144 10.81 -1.92 -8.88
N ILE A 145 9.81 -1.06 -9.12
CA ILE A 145 8.85 -0.65 -8.08
C ILE A 145 7.64 -1.59 -8.11
N PRO A 146 7.29 -2.23 -6.98
CA PRO A 146 6.13 -3.12 -6.91
C PRO A 146 4.81 -2.36 -7.04
N VAL A 147 3.81 -3.08 -7.59
CA VAL A 147 2.44 -2.60 -7.78
C VAL A 147 1.47 -3.45 -6.96
N ILE A 148 0.59 -2.80 -6.21
CA ILE A 148 -0.54 -3.43 -5.53
C ILE A 148 -1.81 -3.14 -6.33
N ALA A 149 -2.52 -4.20 -6.75
CA ALA A 149 -3.83 -4.07 -7.37
C ALA A 149 -4.91 -3.96 -6.28
N ASP A 150 -5.52 -2.78 -6.16
CA ASP A 150 -6.49 -2.47 -5.11
C ASP A 150 -7.91 -2.31 -5.70
N GLY A 151 -8.79 -3.22 -5.29
CA GLY A 151 -10.19 -3.23 -5.67
C GLY A 151 -10.52 -3.99 -6.95
N GLY A 152 -11.81 -4.31 -7.11
CA GLY A 152 -12.33 -5.04 -8.28
C GLY A 152 -12.12 -6.55 -8.24
N LEU A 153 -11.57 -7.08 -7.15
CA LEU A 153 -11.28 -8.50 -6.97
C LEU A 153 -12.38 -9.14 -6.13
N ARG A 154 -13.18 -10.01 -6.74
CA ARG A 154 -14.32 -10.68 -6.09
C ARG A 154 -14.11 -12.18 -5.98
N TYR A 155 -13.37 -12.77 -6.90
CA TYR A 155 -13.14 -14.20 -7.02
C TYR A 155 -11.65 -14.50 -7.17
N SER A 156 -11.26 -15.73 -6.86
CA SER A 156 -9.86 -16.19 -7.01
C SER A 156 -9.32 -15.99 -8.43
N GLY A 157 -10.16 -16.13 -9.44
CA GLY A 157 -9.79 -15.86 -10.83
C GLY A 157 -9.44 -14.40 -11.10
N ASP A 158 -9.99 -13.45 -10.34
CA ASP A 158 -9.64 -12.03 -10.48
C ASP A 158 -8.25 -11.75 -9.88
N VAL A 159 -7.92 -12.43 -8.78
CA VAL A 159 -6.55 -12.41 -8.22
C VAL A 159 -5.54 -12.92 -9.24
N ALA A 160 -5.82 -14.08 -9.86
CA ALA A 160 -4.94 -14.66 -10.88
C ALA A 160 -4.73 -13.70 -12.07
N LYS A 161 -5.80 -13.02 -12.53
CA LYS A 161 -5.70 -12.03 -13.62
C LYS A 161 -4.86 -10.80 -13.23
N ALA A 162 -5.05 -10.28 -12.03
CA ALA A 162 -4.28 -9.13 -11.55
C ALA A 162 -2.78 -9.44 -11.46
N LEU A 163 -2.43 -10.61 -10.93
CA LEU A 163 -1.05 -11.08 -10.86
C LEU A 163 -0.47 -11.35 -12.25
N ALA A 164 -1.25 -11.96 -13.17
CA ALA A 164 -0.83 -12.18 -14.55
C ALA A 164 -0.63 -10.88 -15.32
N ALA A 165 -1.36 -9.81 -14.98
CA ALA A 165 -1.17 -8.47 -15.52
C ALA A 165 0.07 -7.76 -14.95
N GLY A 166 0.78 -8.38 -14.01
CA GLY A 166 2.04 -7.91 -13.46
C GLY A 166 1.97 -7.27 -12.07
N ALA A 167 0.79 -7.24 -11.42
CA ALA A 167 0.72 -6.81 -10.02
C ALA A 167 1.52 -7.77 -9.13
N ASN A 168 2.23 -7.23 -8.16
CA ASN A 168 3.04 -8.01 -7.21
C ASN A 168 2.19 -8.54 -6.04
N SER A 169 1.11 -7.83 -5.73
CA SER A 169 0.13 -8.23 -4.72
C SER A 169 -1.24 -7.63 -5.01
N VAL A 170 -2.24 -8.08 -4.26
CA VAL A 170 -3.64 -7.65 -4.41
C VAL A 170 -4.24 -7.27 -3.07
N MET A 171 -5.22 -6.38 -3.10
CA MET A 171 -5.98 -5.93 -1.94
C MET A 171 -7.47 -5.93 -2.22
#